data_31f766418a6aca7fc7e907e63d83b6c6
#
_entry.id   31f766418a6aca7fc7e907e63d83b6c6
#
_cell.length_a   1.000
_cell.length_b   1.000
_cell.length_c   1.000
_cell.angle_alpha   90.00
_cell.angle_beta   90.00
_cell.angle_gamma   90.00
#
_symmetry.space_group_name_H-M   'P 1'
#
loop_
_entity.id
_entity.type
_entity.pdbx_description
1 polymer ?
#
loop_
_entity_poly.entity_id
_entity_poly.type
_entity_poly.pdbx_seq_one_letter_code
_entity_poly.pdbx_strand_id
1 'polypeptide(L)'
;DVKYFKAEEVALSESLKEYISRIIKIHRLREVRVLTGFTRLEAPEPEVDEQSHIVKLKCSSGEKWLPAVEINGEGVFIELKKEKINQWMQIETVKSRSDKYEECYAAYCQKKGWENFKPRNAEYVLLHTLSHMLIKEMSMQSGYSSSALHERIYSSENMCGILIYTGAADKEGSLGGLVELGGMNKFLPLLKGALENGLTCTTDPECFM
;
A
#
# COMPACT_ATOMS: atom_id res chain seq x y z
N ASP A 1 19.23 4.79 -11.51
CA ASP A 1 19.24 4.55 -12.96
C ASP A 1 17.90 5.04 -13.55
N VAL A 2 17.93 6.17 -14.25
CA VAL A 2 16.74 6.87 -14.81
C VAL A 2 15.95 5.97 -15.78
N LYS A 3 16.57 4.92 -16.30
CA LYS A 3 15.92 3.96 -17.19
C LYS A 3 14.80 3.18 -16.50
N TYR A 4 14.96 2.87 -15.22
CA TYR A 4 14.06 1.98 -14.49
C TYR A 4 13.25 2.67 -13.39
N PHE A 5 13.73 3.82 -12.92
CA PHE A 5 13.07 4.59 -11.89
C PHE A 5 13.25 6.09 -12.15
N LYS A 6 12.13 6.83 -12.21
CA LYS A 6 12.13 8.29 -12.34
C LYS A 6 11.12 8.86 -11.34
N ALA A 7 11.59 9.70 -10.45
CA ALA A 7 10.78 10.31 -9.41
C ALA A 7 11.07 11.82 -9.28
N GLU A 8 10.08 12.54 -8.78
CA GLU A 8 10.11 13.98 -8.57
C GLU A 8 9.42 14.30 -7.24
N GLU A 9 10.09 15.06 -6.37
CA GLU A 9 9.50 15.52 -5.12
C GLU A 9 8.64 16.76 -5.37
N VAL A 10 7.47 16.79 -4.74
CA VAL A 10 6.47 17.86 -4.91
C VAL A 10 6.60 18.87 -3.79
N ALA A 11 6.59 20.16 -4.12
CA ALA A 11 6.49 21.22 -3.11
C ALA A 11 5.15 21.12 -2.37
N LEU A 12 5.19 21.10 -1.05
CA LEU A 12 3.99 21.00 -0.21
C LEU A 12 3.45 22.38 0.14
N SER A 13 2.11 22.52 0.16
CA SER A 13 1.45 23.66 0.79
C SER A 13 1.62 23.65 2.30
N GLU A 14 1.50 24.81 2.95
CA GLU A 14 1.65 24.92 4.42
C GLU A 14 0.67 24.01 5.18
N SER A 15 -0.55 23.86 4.68
CA SER A 15 -1.55 22.97 5.27
C SER A 15 -1.16 21.49 5.20
N LEU A 16 -0.48 21.06 4.14
CA LEU A 16 0.00 19.69 4.02
C LEU A 16 1.27 19.45 4.84
N LYS A 17 2.14 20.44 4.94
CA LYS A 17 3.39 20.35 5.72
C LYS A 17 3.16 20.06 7.20
N GLU A 18 1.97 20.29 7.72
CA GLU A 18 1.66 19.96 9.11
C GLU A 18 1.70 18.46 9.37
N TYR A 19 1.19 17.64 8.43
CA TYR A 19 1.02 16.19 8.60
C TYR A 19 1.84 15.35 7.65
N ILE A 20 2.23 15.91 6.49
CA ILE A 20 2.96 15.23 5.43
C ILE A 20 4.40 15.73 5.40
N SER A 21 5.33 14.79 5.40
CA SER A 21 6.76 15.06 5.28
C SER A 21 7.14 15.34 3.84
N ARG A 22 6.69 14.50 2.92
CA ARG A 22 6.92 14.67 1.47
C ARG A 22 5.90 13.90 0.63
N ILE A 23 5.73 14.37 -0.60
CA ILE A 23 5.02 13.67 -1.67
C ILE A 23 5.99 13.52 -2.83
N ILE A 24 6.08 12.30 -3.36
CA ILE A 24 6.96 11.98 -4.49
C ILE A 24 6.10 11.43 -5.63
N LYS A 25 6.15 12.09 -6.78
CA LYS A 25 5.59 11.62 -8.04
C LYS A 25 6.59 10.63 -8.65
N ILE A 26 6.15 9.43 -8.91
CA ILE A 26 6.97 8.38 -9.53
C ILE A 26 6.49 8.18 -10.96
N HIS A 27 7.19 8.81 -11.90
CA HIS A 27 6.84 8.79 -13.32
C HIS A 27 7.19 7.46 -13.99
N ARG A 28 8.11 6.72 -13.41
CA ARG A 28 8.50 5.39 -13.87
C ARG A 28 8.90 4.53 -12.69
N LEU A 29 8.20 3.39 -12.58
CA LEU A 29 8.45 2.35 -11.60
C LEU A 29 8.54 1.02 -12.34
N ARG A 30 9.70 0.37 -12.27
CA ARG A 30 9.87 -0.99 -12.78
C ARG A 30 9.52 -1.98 -11.70
N GLU A 31 8.57 -2.85 -11.98
CA GLU A 31 8.20 -4.00 -11.14
C GLU A 31 8.56 -5.29 -11.88
N VAL A 32 9.09 -6.26 -11.17
CA VAL A 32 9.30 -7.62 -11.69
C VAL A 32 8.45 -8.57 -10.87
N ARG A 33 7.45 -9.18 -11.49
CA ARG A 33 6.59 -10.20 -10.88
C ARG A 33 7.10 -11.57 -11.23
N VAL A 34 7.36 -12.38 -10.22
CA VAL A 34 7.92 -13.72 -10.37
C VAL A 34 6.90 -14.75 -9.90
N LEU A 35 6.60 -15.74 -10.75
CA LEU A 35 5.75 -16.86 -10.38
C LEU A 35 6.59 -17.89 -9.61
N THR A 36 6.36 -17.97 -8.29
CA THR A 36 7.09 -18.87 -7.39
C THR A 36 6.40 -20.20 -7.17
N GLY A 37 5.08 -20.23 -7.33
CA GLY A 37 4.24 -21.40 -7.10
C GLY A 37 2.77 -21.09 -7.31
N PHE A 38 1.93 -22.04 -7.00
CA PHE A 38 0.46 -21.86 -7.07
C PHE A 38 -0.24 -22.59 -5.92
N THR A 39 -1.42 -22.12 -5.60
CA THR A 39 -2.36 -22.78 -4.69
C THR A 39 -3.60 -23.19 -5.45
N ARG A 40 -4.36 -24.15 -4.94
CA ARG A 40 -5.54 -24.67 -5.63
C ARG A 40 -6.84 -24.42 -4.88
N LEU A 41 -6.82 -24.48 -3.58
CA LEU A 41 -8.03 -24.41 -2.73
C LEU A 41 -8.04 -23.15 -1.88
N GLU A 42 -6.91 -22.76 -1.33
CA GLU A 42 -6.80 -21.59 -0.45
C GLU A 42 -5.90 -20.55 -1.11
N ALA A 43 -6.29 -19.28 -1.02
CA ALA A 43 -5.46 -18.18 -1.48
C ALA A 43 -4.16 -18.12 -0.66
N PRO A 44 -3.02 -17.77 -1.28
CA PRO A 44 -1.81 -17.54 -0.52
C PRO A 44 -1.98 -16.32 0.39
N GLU A 45 -1.56 -16.46 1.64
CA GLU A 45 -1.59 -15.36 2.60
C GLU A 45 -0.33 -14.50 2.37
N PRO A 46 -0.47 -13.25 1.93
CA PRO A 46 0.68 -12.45 1.45
C PRO A 46 1.71 -12.12 2.54
N GLU A 47 1.39 -12.38 3.79
CA GLU A 47 2.19 -11.96 4.95
C GLU A 47 2.91 -13.11 5.65
N VAL A 48 2.77 -14.33 5.14
CA VAL A 48 3.38 -15.53 5.72
C VAL A 48 4.53 -15.97 4.81
N ASP A 49 5.76 -15.87 5.31
CA ASP A 49 6.97 -16.24 4.55
C ASP A 49 7.02 -17.74 4.19
N GLU A 50 6.45 -18.60 5.04
CA GLU A 50 6.39 -20.04 4.83
C GLU A 50 4.96 -20.52 4.60
N GLN A 51 4.58 -20.62 3.33
CA GLN A 51 3.28 -21.15 2.94
C GLN A 51 3.42 -22.62 2.52
N SER A 52 3.18 -23.52 3.46
CA SER A 52 3.33 -24.97 3.27
C SER A 52 2.40 -25.57 2.20
N HIS A 53 1.30 -24.86 1.89
CA HIS A 53 0.30 -25.28 0.90
C HIS A 53 0.60 -24.79 -0.53
N ILE A 54 1.65 -23.97 -0.73
CA ILE A 54 2.07 -23.55 -2.06
C ILE A 54 2.84 -24.66 -2.76
N VAL A 55 2.33 -25.08 -3.89
CA VAL A 55 3.05 -26.00 -4.78
C VAL A 55 4.10 -25.19 -5.54
N LYS A 56 5.37 -25.43 -5.21
CA LYS A 56 6.51 -24.77 -5.87
C LYS A 56 6.66 -25.28 -7.31
N LEU A 57 7.01 -24.37 -8.21
CA LEU A 57 7.33 -24.75 -9.60
C LEU A 57 8.60 -25.61 -9.62
N LYS A 58 8.53 -26.73 -10.33
CA LYS A 58 9.68 -27.63 -10.57
C LYS A 58 10.12 -27.48 -12.01
N CYS A 59 11.38 -27.11 -12.22
CA CYS A 59 11.99 -27.14 -13.54
C CYS A 59 12.50 -28.55 -13.85
N SER A 60 12.11 -29.07 -14.99
CA SER A 60 12.51 -30.43 -15.44
C SER A 60 13.97 -30.51 -15.88
N SER A 61 14.62 -29.36 -16.14
CA SER A 61 16.01 -29.29 -16.68
C SER A 61 17.10 -29.25 -15.60
N GLY A 62 16.75 -29.27 -14.31
CA GLY A 62 17.73 -29.12 -13.22
C GLY A 62 18.23 -27.68 -13.01
N GLU A 63 17.92 -26.76 -13.89
CA GLU A 63 18.22 -25.32 -13.73
C GLU A 63 17.20 -24.65 -12.81
N LYS A 64 17.69 -23.78 -11.92
CA LYS A 64 16.85 -23.01 -11.03
C LYS A 64 16.44 -21.69 -11.69
N TRP A 65 15.36 -21.68 -12.47
CA TRP A 65 14.76 -20.48 -13.01
C TRP A 65 13.27 -20.43 -12.68
N LEU A 66 12.72 -19.22 -12.64
CA LEU A 66 11.30 -18.97 -12.41
C LEU A 66 10.76 -18.05 -13.52
N PRO A 67 9.54 -18.30 -14.00
CA PRO A 67 8.88 -17.36 -14.92
C PRO A 67 8.72 -16.01 -14.27
N ALA A 68 9.08 -14.97 -14.99
CA ALA A 68 8.95 -13.59 -14.51
C ALA A 68 8.46 -12.68 -15.63
N VAL A 69 7.73 -11.64 -15.27
CA VAL A 69 7.30 -10.58 -16.16
C VAL A 69 7.77 -9.24 -15.61
N GLU A 70 8.32 -8.41 -16.50
CA GLU A 70 8.66 -7.03 -16.20
C GLU A 70 7.48 -6.14 -16.55
N ILE A 71 7.10 -5.28 -15.63
CA ILE A 71 5.99 -4.35 -15.76
C ILE A 71 6.51 -2.95 -15.44
N ASN A 72 6.15 -1.98 -16.27
CA ASN A 72 6.42 -0.57 -16.01
C ASN A 72 5.13 0.09 -15.52
N GLY A 73 5.25 0.89 -14.48
CA GLY A 73 4.15 1.59 -13.86
C GLY A 73 4.51 3.01 -13.47
N GLU A 74 3.56 3.65 -12.85
CA GLU A 74 3.69 4.97 -12.25
C GLU A 74 3.08 4.97 -10.85
N GLY A 75 3.35 5.98 -10.03
CA GLY A 75 2.79 6.03 -8.69
C GLY A 75 2.99 7.35 -7.97
N VAL A 76 2.41 7.41 -6.78
CA VAL A 76 2.58 8.51 -5.83
C VAL A 76 2.98 7.93 -4.49
N PHE A 77 4.11 8.37 -3.97
CA PHE A 77 4.54 8.04 -2.61
C PHE A 77 4.23 9.22 -1.69
N ILE A 78 3.61 8.93 -0.56
CA ILE A 78 3.18 9.91 0.45
C ILE A 78 3.81 9.50 1.77
N GLU A 79 4.62 10.35 2.37
CA GLU A 79 5.21 10.12 3.67
C GLU A 79 4.60 11.05 4.69
N LEU A 80 4.05 10.48 5.75
CA LEU A 80 3.49 11.22 6.87
C LEU A 80 4.61 11.60 7.86
N LYS A 81 4.41 12.66 8.61
CA LYS A 81 5.31 13.04 9.70
C LYS A 81 5.24 12.04 10.84
N LYS A 82 6.31 11.30 11.03
CA LYS A 82 6.43 10.26 12.06
C LYS A 82 6.15 10.81 13.46
N GLU A 83 6.58 12.03 13.75
CA GLU A 83 6.37 12.68 15.03
C GLU A 83 4.87 12.90 15.33
N LYS A 84 4.10 13.29 14.30
CA LYS A 84 2.65 13.49 14.45
C LYS A 84 1.93 12.17 14.68
N ILE A 85 2.34 11.11 13.97
CA ILE A 85 1.80 9.77 14.16
C ILE A 85 2.14 9.24 15.56
N ASN A 86 3.38 9.42 16.01
CA ASN A 86 3.80 9.02 17.35
C ASN A 86 2.99 9.77 18.43
N GLN A 87 2.75 11.08 18.28
CA GLN A 87 1.90 11.85 19.19
C GLN A 87 0.46 11.32 19.21
N TRP A 88 -0.10 11.02 18.04
CA TRP A 88 -1.45 10.46 17.92
C TRP A 88 -1.56 9.08 18.58
N MET A 89 -0.56 8.21 18.42
CA MET A 89 -0.54 6.89 19.06
C MET A 89 -0.44 6.95 20.60
N GLN A 90 0.00 8.08 21.18
CA GLN A 90 0.02 8.27 22.64
C GLN A 90 -1.35 8.68 23.22
N ILE A 91 -2.34 9.01 22.40
CA ILE A 91 -3.70 9.29 22.86
C ILE A 91 -4.27 8.01 23.47
N GLU A 92 -4.76 8.07 24.72
CA GLU A 92 -5.20 6.90 25.48
C GLU A 92 -6.23 6.02 24.73
N THR A 93 -7.20 6.67 24.07
CA THR A 93 -8.20 5.94 23.29
C THR A 93 -7.62 5.23 22.08
N VAL A 94 -6.60 5.80 21.45
CA VAL A 94 -5.89 5.18 20.31
C VAL A 94 -5.05 4.02 20.78
N LYS A 95 -4.29 4.22 21.86
CA LYS A 95 -3.44 3.20 22.46
C LYS A 95 -4.25 1.98 22.88
N SER A 96 -5.32 2.18 23.64
CA SER A 96 -6.20 1.08 24.09
C SER A 96 -6.79 0.29 22.91
N ARG A 97 -7.16 0.96 21.81
CA ARG A 97 -7.64 0.28 20.58
C ARG A 97 -6.51 -0.46 19.87
N SER A 98 -5.32 0.12 19.80
CA SER A 98 -4.14 -0.54 19.22
C SER A 98 -3.81 -1.84 19.96
N ASP A 99 -3.73 -1.77 21.29
CA ASP A 99 -3.41 -2.92 22.13
C ASP A 99 -4.42 -4.05 21.91
N LYS A 100 -5.71 -3.73 21.93
CA LYS A 100 -6.79 -4.70 21.66
C LYS A 100 -6.71 -5.30 20.27
N TYR A 101 -6.42 -4.49 19.25
CA TYR A 101 -6.27 -4.96 17.88
C TYR A 101 -5.06 -5.89 17.75
N GLU A 102 -3.93 -5.54 18.34
CA GLU A 102 -2.70 -6.35 18.32
C GLU A 102 -2.92 -7.70 18.99
N GLU A 103 -3.61 -7.72 20.15
CA GLU A 103 -4.01 -8.96 20.84
C GLU A 103 -4.90 -9.85 19.95
N CYS A 104 -5.94 -9.28 19.35
CA CYS A 104 -6.85 -10.01 18.46
C CYS A 104 -6.11 -10.56 17.23
N TYR A 105 -5.24 -9.74 16.63
CA TYR A 105 -4.45 -10.14 15.47
C TYR A 105 -3.45 -11.25 15.82
N ALA A 106 -2.77 -11.16 16.96
CA ALA A 106 -1.87 -12.21 17.45
C ALA A 106 -2.61 -13.53 17.68
N ALA A 107 -3.79 -13.47 18.32
CA ALA A 107 -4.64 -14.64 18.53
C ALA A 107 -5.10 -15.27 17.21
N TYR A 108 -5.47 -14.45 16.21
CA TYR A 108 -5.81 -14.91 14.87
C TYR A 108 -4.63 -15.61 14.19
N CYS A 109 -3.43 -15.02 14.24
CA CYS A 109 -2.22 -15.60 13.66
C CYS A 109 -1.88 -16.96 14.32
N GLN A 110 -1.98 -17.04 15.64
CA GLN A 110 -1.78 -18.30 16.36
C GLN A 110 -2.79 -19.38 15.95
N LYS A 111 -4.08 -19.02 15.83
CA LYS A 111 -5.12 -19.93 15.35
C LYS A 111 -4.85 -20.45 13.95
N LYS A 112 -4.23 -19.64 13.10
CA LYS A 112 -3.83 -20.00 11.73
C LYS A 112 -2.49 -20.77 11.69
N GLY A 113 -1.78 -20.90 12.80
CA GLY A 113 -0.47 -21.55 12.86
C GLY A 113 0.67 -20.72 12.27
N TRP A 114 0.50 -19.39 12.21
CA TRP A 114 1.53 -18.48 11.70
C TRP A 114 2.50 -18.13 12.82
N GLU A 115 3.74 -18.59 12.72
CA GLU A 115 4.76 -18.36 13.74
C GLU A 115 5.51 -17.04 13.55
N ASN A 116 5.68 -16.61 12.29
CA ASN A 116 6.45 -15.42 11.91
C ASN A 116 5.56 -14.35 11.30
N PHE A 117 4.72 -13.73 12.11
CA PHE A 117 3.90 -12.59 11.65
C PHE A 117 4.47 -11.26 12.16
N LYS A 118 4.29 -10.20 11.37
CA LYS A 118 4.65 -8.84 11.80
C LYS A 118 3.50 -8.26 12.61
N PRO A 119 3.75 -7.74 13.82
CA PRO A 119 2.73 -7.03 14.58
C PRO A 119 2.17 -5.86 13.75
N ARG A 120 0.87 -5.66 13.85
CA ARG A 120 0.16 -4.55 13.20
C ARG A 120 -0.37 -3.63 14.28
N ASN A 121 0.24 -2.47 14.42
CA ASN A 121 -0.16 -1.44 15.36
C ASN A 121 -1.12 -0.42 14.71
N ALA A 122 -1.57 0.57 15.49
CA ALA A 122 -2.44 1.63 15.01
C ALA A 122 -1.85 2.40 13.82
N GLU A 123 -0.53 2.58 13.74
CA GLU A 123 0.13 3.22 12.60
C GLU A 123 -0.11 2.44 11.30
N TYR A 124 0.08 1.12 11.34
CA TYR A 124 -0.16 0.28 10.16
C TYR A 124 -1.62 0.36 9.71
N VAL A 125 -2.56 0.26 10.66
CA VAL A 125 -4.00 0.35 10.37
C VAL A 125 -4.37 1.70 9.78
N LEU A 126 -3.81 2.80 10.32
CA LEU A 126 -4.02 4.15 9.77
C LEU A 126 -3.52 4.25 8.33
N LEU A 127 -2.29 3.82 8.05
CA LEU A 127 -1.71 3.87 6.71
C LEU A 127 -2.51 3.02 5.72
N HIS A 128 -2.88 1.81 6.11
CA HIS A 128 -3.67 0.90 5.27
C HIS A 128 -5.07 1.46 4.98
N THR A 129 -5.76 1.99 5.98
CA THR A 129 -7.06 2.63 5.80
C THR A 129 -6.95 3.85 4.88
N LEU A 130 -5.96 4.72 5.12
CA LEU A 130 -5.74 5.90 4.29
C LEU A 130 -5.39 5.53 2.84
N SER A 131 -4.61 4.46 2.62
CA SER A 131 -4.30 4.00 1.26
C SER A 131 -5.54 3.56 0.50
N HIS A 132 -6.44 2.80 1.12
CA HIS A 132 -7.70 2.39 0.51
C HIS A 132 -8.61 3.57 0.18
N MET A 133 -8.70 4.56 1.09
CA MET A 133 -9.46 5.80 0.85
C MET A 133 -8.89 6.58 -0.34
N LEU A 134 -7.57 6.71 -0.41
CA LEU A 134 -6.87 7.37 -1.51
C LEU A 134 -7.01 6.59 -2.83
N ILE A 135 -6.88 5.26 -2.82
CA ILE A 135 -7.05 4.42 -4.02
C ILE A 135 -8.45 4.62 -4.62
N LYS A 136 -9.49 4.64 -3.78
CA LYS A 136 -10.86 4.88 -4.22
C LYS A 136 -11.01 6.23 -4.93
N GLU A 137 -10.49 7.29 -4.33
CA GLU A 137 -10.57 8.64 -4.88
C GLU A 137 -9.68 8.80 -6.13
N MET A 138 -8.45 8.26 -6.09
CA MET A 138 -7.54 8.28 -7.23
C MET A 138 -8.10 7.50 -8.42
N SER A 139 -8.75 6.36 -8.19
CA SER A 139 -9.41 5.57 -9.23
C SER A 139 -10.45 6.39 -9.98
N MET A 140 -11.30 7.13 -9.26
CA MET A 140 -12.33 7.97 -9.88
C MET A 140 -11.74 9.11 -10.71
N GLN A 141 -10.61 9.69 -10.28
CA GLN A 141 -10.04 10.87 -10.93
C GLN A 141 -9.00 10.54 -12.00
N SER A 142 -8.29 9.41 -11.90
CA SER A 142 -7.28 9.01 -12.88
C SER A 142 -7.81 8.21 -14.04
N GLY A 143 -9.00 7.62 -13.90
CA GLY A 143 -9.58 6.70 -14.89
C GLY A 143 -9.02 5.27 -14.81
N TYR A 144 -8.12 4.97 -13.86
CA TYR A 144 -7.74 3.59 -13.57
C TYR A 144 -8.85 2.88 -12.78
N SER A 145 -9.05 1.58 -13.01
CA SER A 145 -9.90 0.81 -12.10
C SER A 145 -9.20 0.67 -10.75
N SER A 146 -9.96 0.59 -9.66
CA SER A 146 -9.39 0.35 -8.32
C SER A 146 -8.56 -0.94 -8.25
N SER A 147 -8.93 -1.95 -9.03
CA SER A 147 -8.19 -3.22 -9.14
C SER A 147 -6.84 -3.11 -9.89
N ALA A 148 -6.60 -2.02 -10.62
CA ALA A 148 -5.34 -1.75 -11.28
C ALA A 148 -4.37 -0.94 -10.41
N LEU A 149 -4.86 -0.40 -9.29
CA LEU A 149 -4.06 0.33 -8.32
C LEU A 149 -3.63 -0.60 -7.20
N HIS A 150 -2.38 -0.54 -6.86
CA HIS A 150 -1.76 -1.32 -5.80
C HIS A 150 -1.24 -0.38 -4.72
N GLU A 151 -1.16 -0.89 -3.50
CA GLU A 151 -0.56 -0.18 -2.38
C GLU A 151 0.65 -0.91 -1.85
N ARG A 152 1.56 -0.14 -1.26
CA ARG A 152 2.62 -0.65 -0.41
C ARG A 152 2.77 0.24 0.80
N ILE A 153 2.62 -0.37 1.97
CA ILE A 153 2.73 0.32 3.26
C ILE A 153 4.17 0.25 3.75
N TYR A 154 4.68 1.37 4.19
CA TYR A 154 5.98 1.53 4.84
C TYR A 154 5.74 1.99 6.27
N SER A 155 5.71 1.05 7.20
CA SER A 155 5.58 1.30 8.63
C SER A 155 6.82 0.71 9.31
N SER A 156 7.72 1.58 9.74
CA SER A 156 8.96 1.24 10.43
C SER A 156 9.35 2.35 11.40
N GLU A 157 10.39 2.14 12.18
CA GLU A 157 10.86 3.16 13.14
C GLU A 157 11.13 4.52 12.46
N ASN A 158 11.69 4.49 11.25
CA ASN A 158 12.15 5.69 10.54
C ASN A 158 11.29 6.09 9.34
N MET A 159 10.23 5.35 9.04
CA MET A 159 9.41 5.61 7.86
C MET A 159 7.93 5.34 8.15
N CYS A 160 7.08 6.28 7.76
CA CYS A 160 5.63 6.20 7.87
C CYS A 160 5.02 6.69 6.55
N GLY A 161 4.84 5.77 5.59
CA GLY A 161 4.47 6.16 4.23
C GLY A 161 3.64 5.14 3.48
N ILE A 162 3.04 5.62 2.40
CA ILE A 162 2.17 4.87 1.50
C ILE A 162 2.68 5.09 0.08
N LEU A 163 2.91 4.02 -0.66
CA LEU A 163 3.08 4.06 -2.10
C LEU A 163 1.80 3.54 -2.75
N ILE A 164 1.14 4.37 -3.56
CA ILE A 164 0.05 3.96 -4.43
C ILE A 164 0.58 3.97 -5.85
N TYR A 165 0.46 2.84 -6.55
CA TYR A 165 1.04 2.69 -7.87
C TYR A 165 0.19 1.79 -8.76
N THR A 166 0.38 1.92 -10.06
CA THR A 166 -0.16 1.00 -11.06
C THR A 166 0.97 0.28 -11.77
N GLY A 167 0.74 -0.99 -12.08
CA GLY A 167 1.64 -1.82 -12.86
C GLY A 167 0.83 -2.52 -13.94
N ALA A 168 0.39 -1.78 -14.97
CA ALA A 168 -0.35 -2.33 -16.08
C ALA A 168 0.60 -2.59 -17.25
N ALA A 169 0.89 -3.88 -17.52
CA ALA A 169 1.77 -4.29 -18.61
C ALA A 169 1.26 -3.91 -20.01
N ASP A 170 -0.04 -3.71 -20.13
CA ASP A 170 -0.77 -3.55 -21.40
C ASP A 170 -1.15 -2.10 -21.74
N LYS A 171 -0.76 -1.13 -20.91
CA LYS A 171 -1.17 0.29 -21.04
C LYS A 171 -0.01 1.28 -21.02
N GLU A 172 1.13 0.93 -21.60
CA GLU A 172 2.28 1.86 -21.68
C GLU A 172 1.97 3.21 -22.35
N GLY A 173 0.88 3.32 -23.11
CA GLY A 173 0.45 4.56 -23.73
C GLY A 173 -0.44 5.47 -22.89
N SER A 174 -0.89 5.04 -21.71
CA SER A 174 -1.82 5.80 -20.86
C SER A 174 -1.27 6.20 -19.48
N LEU A 175 0.04 6.06 -19.26
CA LEU A 175 0.70 6.48 -18.02
C LEU A 175 0.68 8.02 -17.92
N GLY A 176 0.55 8.54 -16.71
CA GLY A 176 0.55 9.97 -16.40
C GLY A 176 -0.65 10.41 -15.55
N GLY A 177 -1.77 9.70 -15.62
CA GLY A 177 -2.98 10.05 -14.89
C GLY A 177 -2.82 9.99 -13.38
N LEU A 178 -2.19 8.95 -12.87
CA LEU A 178 -1.98 8.76 -11.44
C LEU A 178 -0.94 9.74 -10.87
N VAL A 179 0.18 9.90 -11.57
CA VAL A 179 1.26 10.83 -11.18
C VAL A 179 0.77 12.26 -11.07
N GLU A 180 -0.11 12.69 -11.99
CA GLU A 180 -0.67 14.05 -11.97
C GLU A 180 -1.49 14.34 -10.71
N LEU A 181 -2.13 13.33 -10.11
CA LEU A 181 -2.88 13.48 -8.86
C LEU A 181 -1.96 13.75 -7.65
N GLY A 182 -0.69 13.35 -7.71
CA GLY A 182 0.31 13.72 -6.71
C GLY A 182 0.72 15.19 -6.74
N GLY A 183 0.34 15.97 -7.76
CA GLY A 183 0.68 17.39 -7.88
C GLY A 183 0.06 18.25 -6.79
N MET A 184 0.75 19.32 -6.39
CA MET A 184 0.38 20.21 -5.28
C MET A 184 -1.08 20.69 -5.34
N ASN A 185 -1.56 21.08 -6.53
CA ASN A 185 -2.92 21.61 -6.71
C ASN A 185 -4.01 20.54 -6.75
N LYS A 186 -3.66 19.28 -7.00
CA LYS A 186 -4.60 18.17 -7.13
C LYS A 186 -4.65 17.31 -5.87
N PHE A 187 -3.52 17.14 -5.18
CA PHE A 187 -3.43 16.23 -4.04
C PHE A 187 -4.25 16.70 -2.83
N LEU A 188 -4.25 17.98 -2.50
CA LEU A 188 -5.01 18.49 -1.36
C LEU A 188 -6.54 18.30 -1.51
N PRO A 189 -7.16 18.67 -2.66
CA PRO A 189 -8.57 18.36 -2.90
C PRO A 189 -8.86 16.84 -2.86
N LEU A 190 -7.98 16.04 -3.45
CA LEU A 190 -8.10 14.59 -3.46
C LEU A 190 -8.07 14.00 -2.04
N LEU A 191 -7.12 14.45 -1.21
CA LEU A 191 -7.03 14.00 0.19
C LEU A 191 -8.29 14.39 0.98
N LYS A 192 -8.81 15.61 0.79
CA LYS A 192 -10.06 16.05 1.43
C LYS A 192 -11.24 15.17 1.01
N GLY A 193 -11.41 14.92 -0.29
CA GLY A 193 -12.45 14.03 -0.81
C GLY A 193 -12.33 12.62 -0.26
N ALA A 194 -11.11 12.08 -0.19
CA ALA A 194 -10.85 10.76 0.39
C ALA A 194 -11.26 10.69 1.87
N LEU A 195 -10.95 11.72 2.66
CA LEU A 195 -11.32 11.79 4.08
C LEU A 195 -12.83 11.93 4.28
N GLU A 196 -13.50 12.77 3.48
CA GLU A 196 -14.96 12.96 3.54
C GLU A 196 -15.70 11.68 3.14
N ASN A 197 -15.29 11.03 2.05
CA ASN A 197 -15.86 9.79 1.57
C ASN A 197 -15.53 8.58 2.47
N GLY A 198 -14.45 8.66 3.24
CA GLY A 198 -14.04 7.61 4.18
C GLY A 198 -15.00 7.41 5.35
N LEU A 199 -15.85 8.41 5.66
CA LEU A 199 -16.90 8.28 6.67
C LEU A 199 -18.01 7.30 6.27
N THR A 200 -18.11 6.96 4.98
CA THR A 200 -19.11 6.04 4.42
C THR A 200 -18.46 4.89 3.66
N CYS A 201 -17.50 4.20 4.29
CA CYS A 201 -16.83 3.07 3.65
C CYS A 201 -17.81 1.92 3.44
N THR A 202 -18.18 1.68 2.17
CA THR A 202 -19.04 0.56 1.77
C THR A 202 -18.24 -0.65 1.28
N THR A 203 -16.92 -0.53 1.18
CA THR A 203 -16.06 -1.56 0.60
C THR A 203 -15.61 -2.58 1.63
N ASP A 204 -15.62 -2.23 2.90
CA ASP A 204 -15.25 -3.09 4.02
C ASP A 204 -16.30 -2.97 5.14
N PRO A 205 -17.40 -3.74 5.07
CA PRO A 205 -18.43 -3.72 6.10
C PRO A 205 -17.93 -4.22 7.46
N GLU A 206 -16.84 -4.98 7.51
CA GLU A 206 -16.25 -5.48 8.75
C GLU A 206 -15.58 -4.38 9.58
N CYS A 207 -15.21 -3.27 8.98
CA CYS A 207 -14.69 -2.09 9.71
C CYS A 207 -15.75 -1.41 10.60
N PHE A 208 -17.03 -1.72 10.41
CA PHE A 208 -18.14 -1.16 11.20
C PHE A 208 -18.63 -2.07 12.33
N MET A 209 -18.15 -3.32 12.40
CA MET A 209 -18.45 -4.28 13.46
C MET A 209 -17.35 -4.28 14.52
#